data_9f0350b218d12adfa815aaea56617312
#
_entry.id   9f0350b218d12adfa815aaea56617312
#
_cell.length_a   1.000
_cell.length_b   1.000
_cell.length_c   1.000
_cell.angle_alpha   90.00
_cell.angle_beta   90.00
_cell.angle_gamma   90.00
#
_symmetry.space_group_name_H-M   'P 1'
#
loop_
_entity.id
_entity.type
_entity.pdbx_description
1 polymer ?
#
loop_
_entity_poly.entity_id
_entity_poly.type
_entity_poly.pdbx_seq_one_letter_code
_entity_poly.pdbx_strand_id
1 'polypeptide(L)'
;MVENIENQIYALIFRYKIEFFAAFVIIFVGRRLIRLYYGHRFRPGTLVTSPLLYFIFSGVSLLGLNLVGLLYCSIAFFFGLIISTVFKHGVVFVRKKGVLFYKRSALISLTWTTAFVSRVYIEIFYDITQGSVISILLIFLTGLIIGEAFQIAIQKRLYESSVAEVMPEIQEK
;
A
#
# COMPACT_ATOMS: atom_id res chain seq x y z
N MET A 1 7.04 -45.01 14.16
CA MET A 1 6.12 -44.32 15.08
C MET A 1 6.44 -42.83 15.23
N VAL A 2 7.70 -42.44 15.45
CA VAL A 2 8.14 -41.03 15.61
C VAL A 2 7.88 -40.24 14.33
N GLU A 3 8.22 -40.77 13.17
CA GLU A 3 8.06 -40.13 11.86
C GLU A 3 6.58 -39.79 11.52
N ASN A 4 5.64 -40.60 12.02
CA ASN A 4 4.20 -40.36 11.83
C ASN A 4 3.67 -39.19 12.71
N ILE A 5 4.28 -39.01 13.88
CA ILE A 5 3.94 -37.89 14.79
C ILE A 5 4.47 -36.57 14.25
N GLU A 6 5.70 -36.56 13.75
CA GLU A 6 6.29 -35.36 13.13
C GLU A 6 5.47 -34.90 11.93
N ASN A 7 5.10 -35.82 11.03
CA ASN A 7 4.28 -35.51 9.87
C ASN A 7 2.88 -34.93 10.27
N GLN A 8 2.28 -35.44 11.35
CA GLN A 8 1.01 -34.92 11.87
C GLN A 8 1.18 -33.51 12.45
N ILE A 9 2.27 -33.25 13.16
CA ILE A 9 2.56 -31.91 13.71
C ILE A 9 2.80 -30.90 12.57
N TYR A 10 3.58 -31.26 11.55
CA TYR A 10 3.78 -30.40 10.38
C TYR A 10 2.49 -30.10 9.65
N ALA A 11 1.64 -31.10 9.42
CA ALA A 11 0.33 -30.91 8.79
C ALA A 11 -0.59 -29.99 9.60
N LEU A 12 -0.58 -30.11 10.93
CA LEU A 12 -1.34 -29.26 11.84
C LEU A 12 -0.83 -27.81 11.78
N ILE A 13 0.47 -27.60 11.89
CA ILE A 13 1.09 -26.26 11.80
C ILE A 13 0.77 -25.61 10.45
N PHE A 14 0.89 -26.38 9.35
CA PHE A 14 0.60 -25.88 8.02
C PHE A 14 -0.87 -25.48 7.84
N ARG A 15 -1.79 -26.28 8.41
CA ARG A 15 -3.21 -25.98 8.43
C ARG A 15 -3.51 -24.66 9.17
N TYR A 16 -2.93 -24.45 10.35
CA TYR A 16 -3.10 -23.20 11.10
C TYR A 16 -2.55 -21.98 10.35
N LYS A 17 -1.42 -22.12 9.65
CA LYS A 17 -0.87 -21.07 8.81
C LYS A 17 -1.85 -20.67 7.70
N ILE A 18 -2.49 -21.66 7.04
CA ILE A 18 -3.48 -21.42 5.98
C ILE A 18 -4.73 -20.71 6.53
N GLU A 19 -5.27 -21.20 7.63
CA GLU A 19 -6.47 -20.64 8.27
C GLU A 19 -6.22 -19.19 8.73
N PHE A 20 -5.08 -18.93 9.36
CA PHE A 20 -4.66 -17.59 9.76
C PHE A 20 -4.50 -16.67 8.55
N PHE A 21 -3.82 -17.12 7.51
CA PHE A 21 -3.63 -16.33 6.29
C PHE A 21 -4.95 -16.02 5.59
N ALA A 22 -5.85 -17.01 5.47
CA ALA A 22 -7.18 -16.81 4.89
C ALA A 22 -8.01 -15.79 5.68
N ALA A 23 -8.05 -15.89 7.00
CA ALA A 23 -8.74 -14.93 7.86
C ALA A 23 -8.13 -13.52 7.72
N PHE A 24 -6.81 -13.42 7.71
CA PHE A 24 -6.08 -12.16 7.48
C PHE A 24 -6.47 -11.53 6.13
N VAL A 25 -6.43 -12.30 5.04
CA VAL A 25 -6.79 -11.81 3.70
C VAL A 25 -8.23 -11.32 3.65
N ILE A 26 -9.17 -12.09 4.19
CA ILE A 26 -10.60 -11.72 4.21
C ILE A 26 -10.81 -10.40 4.96
N ILE A 27 -10.25 -10.27 6.16
CA ILE A 27 -10.40 -9.06 6.99
C ILE A 27 -9.71 -7.87 6.31
N PHE A 28 -8.49 -8.07 5.83
CA PHE A 28 -7.67 -6.99 5.27
C PHE A 28 -8.23 -6.48 3.94
N VAL A 29 -8.54 -7.39 3.00
CA VAL A 29 -9.12 -7.05 1.70
C VAL A 29 -10.52 -6.49 1.89
N GLY A 30 -11.36 -7.09 2.75
CA GLY A 30 -12.70 -6.62 3.05
C GLY A 30 -12.72 -5.18 3.58
N ARG A 31 -11.87 -4.87 4.58
CA ARG A 31 -11.72 -3.49 5.08
C ARG A 31 -11.24 -2.53 4.00
N ARG A 32 -10.38 -2.98 3.11
CA ARG A 32 -9.85 -2.14 2.05
C ARG A 32 -10.89 -1.86 0.96
N LEU A 33 -11.69 -2.85 0.57
CA LEU A 33 -12.82 -2.67 -0.35
C LEU A 33 -13.87 -1.69 0.19
N ILE A 34 -14.23 -1.82 1.47
CA ILE A 34 -15.14 -0.89 2.14
C ILE A 34 -14.61 0.54 2.06
N ARG A 35 -13.33 0.73 2.33
CA ARG A 35 -12.67 2.06 2.25
C ARG A 35 -12.61 2.61 0.83
N LEU A 36 -12.42 1.75 -0.17
CA LEU A 36 -12.43 2.12 -1.58
C LEU A 36 -13.81 2.67 -2.00
N TYR A 37 -14.88 2.03 -1.51
CA TYR A 37 -16.26 2.40 -1.83
C TYR A 37 -16.68 3.71 -1.17
N TYR A 38 -16.47 3.86 0.14
CA TYR A 38 -16.92 5.02 0.92
C TYR A 38 -15.98 6.23 0.86
N GLY A 39 -14.74 6.07 0.38
CA GLY A 39 -13.71 7.10 0.42
C GLY A 39 -13.13 7.31 1.82
N HIS A 40 -12.12 8.17 1.89
CA HIS A 40 -11.41 8.50 3.11
C HIS A 40 -11.55 9.98 3.47
N ARG A 41 -11.75 10.29 4.75
CA ARG A 41 -11.57 11.65 5.24
C ARG A 41 -10.11 12.07 5.04
N PHE A 42 -9.92 13.19 4.36
CA PHE A 42 -8.59 13.76 4.17
C PHE A 42 -7.99 14.21 5.51
N ARG A 43 -6.84 13.68 5.86
CA ARG A 43 -6.04 14.09 7.01
C ARG A 43 -4.61 14.34 6.53
N PRO A 44 -4.09 15.59 6.57
CA PRO A 44 -2.76 15.89 6.04
C PRO A 44 -1.65 15.09 6.73
N GLY A 45 -1.78 14.81 8.02
CA GLY A 45 -0.81 13.98 8.75
C GLY A 45 -0.63 12.58 8.18
N THR A 46 -1.69 11.95 7.68
CA THR A 46 -1.60 10.58 7.14
C THR A 46 -0.84 10.52 5.81
N LEU A 47 -0.75 11.63 5.07
CA LEU A 47 0.05 11.72 3.84
C LEU A 47 1.56 11.66 4.13
N VAL A 48 1.98 12.06 5.31
CA VAL A 48 3.38 12.06 5.70
C VAL A 48 3.74 10.83 6.53
N THR A 49 2.88 10.49 7.51
CA THR A 49 3.17 9.38 8.44
C THR A 49 3.21 8.03 7.75
N SER A 50 2.31 7.78 6.78
CA SER A 50 2.28 6.50 6.07
C SER A 50 3.54 6.28 5.21
N PRO A 51 3.93 7.19 4.29
CA PRO A 51 5.20 7.07 3.55
C PRO A 51 6.42 6.96 4.46
N LEU A 52 6.48 7.74 5.53
CA LEU A 52 7.60 7.74 6.47
C LEU A 52 7.79 6.38 7.14
N LEU A 53 6.70 5.77 7.64
CA LEU A 53 6.76 4.44 8.23
C LEU A 53 7.26 3.39 7.24
N TYR A 54 6.71 3.39 6.02
CA TYR A 54 7.16 2.46 4.99
C TYR A 54 8.61 2.68 4.60
N PHE A 55 9.07 3.93 4.55
CA PHE A 55 10.47 4.28 4.28
C PHE A 55 11.41 3.74 5.36
N ILE A 56 11.05 3.89 6.64
CA ILE A 56 11.83 3.37 7.77
C ILE A 56 11.90 1.84 7.71
N PHE A 57 10.76 1.15 7.56
CA PHE A 57 10.73 -0.31 7.44
C PHE A 57 11.51 -0.82 6.23
N SER A 58 11.45 -0.10 5.11
CA SER A 58 12.24 -0.42 3.92
C SER A 58 13.73 -0.25 4.16
N GLY A 59 14.13 0.84 4.83
CA GLY A 59 15.53 1.09 5.19
C GLY A 59 16.11 -0.04 6.02
N VAL A 60 15.37 -0.51 7.03
CA VAL A 60 15.78 -1.68 7.84
C VAL A 60 15.90 -2.94 6.99
N SER A 61 14.99 -3.16 6.03
CA SER A 61 15.02 -4.35 5.18
C SER A 61 16.16 -4.37 4.15
N LEU A 62 16.82 -3.22 3.92
CA LEU A 62 18.01 -3.12 3.06
C LEU A 62 19.29 -3.56 3.77
N LEU A 63 19.29 -3.57 5.10
CA LEU A 63 20.45 -3.98 5.90
C LEU A 63 20.75 -5.47 5.63
N GLY A 64 21.96 -5.74 5.18
CA GLY A 64 22.40 -7.11 4.87
C GLY A 64 22.17 -7.56 3.42
N LEU A 65 21.62 -6.72 2.55
CA LEU A 65 21.54 -7.00 1.12
C LEU A 65 22.91 -6.76 0.44
N ASN A 66 23.22 -7.64 -0.52
CA ASN A 66 24.38 -7.45 -1.40
C ASN A 66 24.08 -6.36 -2.46
N LEU A 67 25.12 -5.92 -3.21
CA LEU A 67 25.01 -4.88 -4.23
C LEU A 67 23.94 -5.19 -5.29
N VAL A 68 23.82 -6.45 -5.69
CA VAL A 68 22.82 -6.90 -6.68
C VAL A 68 21.41 -6.76 -6.11
N GLY A 69 21.20 -7.15 -4.85
CA GLY A 69 19.92 -6.97 -4.15
C GLY A 69 19.53 -5.50 -4.04
N LEU A 70 20.49 -4.61 -3.73
CA LEU A 70 20.26 -3.17 -3.68
C LEU A 70 19.86 -2.61 -5.05
N LEU A 71 20.45 -3.10 -6.15
CA LEU A 71 20.07 -2.70 -7.51
C LEU A 71 18.63 -3.08 -7.82
N TYR A 72 18.21 -4.33 -7.52
CA TYR A 72 16.83 -4.76 -7.72
C TYR A 72 15.85 -3.96 -6.86
N CYS A 73 16.21 -3.64 -5.62
CA CYS A 73 15.42 -2.79 -4.76
C CYS A 73 15.24 -1.38 -5.34
N SER A 74 16.30 -0.78 -5.87
CA SER A 74 16.24 0.53 -6.52
C SER A 74 15.31 0.51 -7.73
N ILE A 75 15.43 -0.48 -8.59
CA ILE A 75 14.53 -0.65 -9.76
C ILE A 75 13.08 -0.81 -9.28
N ALA A 76 12.83 -1.63 -8.27
CA ALA A 76 11.49 -1.85 -7.72
C ALA A 76 10.88 -0.57 -7.13
N PHE A 77 11.68 0.25 -6.44
CA PHE A 77 11.25 1.55 -5.92
C PHE A 77 10.77 2.49 -7.02
N PHE A 78 11.60 2.69 -8.04
CA PHE A 78 11.25 3.56 -9.17
C PHE A 78 10.05 3.02 -9.95
N PHE A 79 9.94 1.71 -10.11
CA PHE A 79 8.79 1.08 -10.74
C PHE A 79 7.49 1.34 -9.96
N GLY A 80 7.54 1.26 -8.63
CA GLY A 80 6.42 1.64 -7.75
C GLY A 80 6.01 3.11 -7.91
N LEU A 81 6.99 4.02 -7.97
CA LEU A 81 6.77 5.45 -8.23
C LEU A 81 6.09 5.68 -9.58
N ILE A 82 6.60 5.04 -10.65
CA ILE A 82 6.07 5.19 -12.01
C ILE A 82 4.62 4.70 -12.07
N ILE A 83 4.32 3.51 -11.53
CA ILE A 83 2.96 2.98 -11.50
C ILE A 83 2.02 3.96 -10.80
N SER A 84 2.41 4.50 -9.64
CA SER A 84 1.55 5.44 -8.91
C SER A 84 1.31 6.74 -9.70
N THR A 85 2.29 7.21 -10.49
CA THR A 85 2.15 8.44 -11.29
C THR A 85 1.31 8.22 -12.56
N VAL A 86 1.42 7.06 -13.19
CA VAL A 86 0.60 6.71 -14.36
C VAL A 86 -0.89 6.63 -14.01
N PHE A 87 -1.23 6.11 -12.85
CA PHE A 87 -2.62 5.97 -12.39
C PHE A 87 -3.19 7.20 -11.66
N LYS A 88 -2.66 8.40 -11.95
CA LYS A 88 -3.05 9.68 -11.32
C LYS A 88 -4.53 10.05 -11.43
N HIS A 89 -5.23 9.59 -12.47
CA HIS A 89 -6.60 10.02 -12.80
C HIS A 89 -7.69 9.43 -11.89
N GLY A 90 -7.33 8.58 -10.91
CA GLY A 90 -8.29 7.95 -10.03
C GLY A 90 -8.50 8.61 -8.67
N VAL A 91 -7.79 9.69 -8.35
CA VAL A 91 -7.97 10.42 -7.08
C VAL A 91 -9.00 11.51 -7.27
N VAL A 92 -10.16 11.39 -6.62
CA VAL A 92 -11.24 12.37 -6.68
C VAL A 92 -11.47 12.94 -5.28
N PHE A 93 -11.50 14.27 -5.18
CA PHE A 93 -11.85 14.99 -3.97
C PHE A 93 -13.33 15.35 -3.97
N VAL A 94 -13.99 15.13 -2.83
CA VAL A 94 -15.40 15.50 -2.61
C VAL A 94 -15.54 16.16 -1.26
N ARG A 95 -16.18 17.33 -1.20
CA ARG A 95 -16.50 18.03 0.03
C ARG A 95 -17.88 17.63 0.52
N LYS A 96 -18.00 17.02 1.71
CA LYS A 96 -19.28 16.65 2.32
C LYS A 96 -19.35 17.28 3.71
N LYS A 97 -20.40 18.10 3.96
CA LYS A 97 -20.63 18.79 5.25
C LYS A 97 -19.38 19.52 5.78
N GLY A 98 -18.68 20.27 4.92
CA GLY A 98 -17.47 21.01 5.28
C GLY A 98 -16.20 20.17 5.43
N VAL A 99 -16.28 18.83 5.39
CA VAL A 99 -15.15 17.91 5.50
C VAL A 99 -14.72 17.45 4.11
N LEU A 100 -13.40 17.50 3.86
CA LEU A 100 -12.82 17.03 2.61
C LEU A 100 -12.61 15.51 2.69
N PHE A 101 -13.21 14.81 1.73
CA PHE A 101 -12.99 13.37 1.49
C PHE A 101 -12.26 13.18 0.17
N TYR A 102 -11.48 12.14 0.09
CA TYR A 102 -10.85 11.72 -1.15
C TYR A 102 -11.10 10.24 -1.41
N LYS A 103 -11.28 9.91 -2.67
CA LYS A 103 -11.41 8.53 -3.15
C LYS A 103 -10.13 8.16 -3.87
N ARG A 104 -9.55 7.02 -3.50
CA ARG A 104 -8.33 6.49 -4.12
C ARG A 104 -8.62 5.84 -5.46
N SER A 105 -7.62 5.80 -6.34
CA SER A 105 -7.68 4.97 -7.54
C SER A 105 -7.85 3.49 -7.17
N ALA A 106 -8.81 2.82 -7.81
CA ALA A 106 -9.05 1.39 -7.61
C ALA A 106 -7.82 0.57 -8.01
N LEU A 107 -7.15 0.95 -9.10
CA LEU A 107 -5.95 0.27 -9.59
C LEU A 107 -4.78 0.36 -8.61
N ILE A 108 -4.47 1.56 -8.09
CA ILE A 108 -3.41 1.74 -7.09
C ILE A 108 -3.75 0.91 -5.84
N SER A 109 -5.02 0.95 -5.40
CA SER A 109 -5.46 0.18 -4.24
C SER A 109 -5.33 -1.32 -4.47
N LEU A 110 -5.66 -1.82 -5.65
CA LEU A 110 -5.54 -3.23 -6.01
C LEU A 110 -4.07 -3.66 -6.06
N THR A 111 -3.23 -2.93 -6.81
CA THR A 111 -1.79 -3.21 -6.93
C THR A 111 -1.12 -3.28 -5.56
N TRP A 112 -1.40 -2.30 -4.70
CA TRP A 112 -0.87 -2.29 -3.35
C TRP A 112 -1.36 -3.48 -2.52
N THR A 113 -2.67 -3.81 -2.62
CA THR A 113 -3.27 -4.93 -1.87
C THR A 113 -2.65 -6.25 -2.32
N THR A 114 -2.52 -6.46 -3.62
CA THR A 114 -1.90 -7.67 -4.19
C THR A 114 -0.45 -7.80 -3.75
N ALA A 115 0.36 -6.75 -3.89
CA ALA A 115 1.76 -6.79 -3.49
C ALA A 115 1.93 -7.01 -1.98
N PHE A 116 1.07 -6.41 -1.15
CA PHE A 116 1.10 -6.61 0.30
C PHE A 116 0.69 -8.03 0.71
N VAL A 117 -0.39 -8.56 0.12
CA VAL A 117 -0.84 -9.94 0.37
C VAL A 117 0.20 -10.95 -0.10
N SER A 118 0.81 -10.72 -1.29
CA SER A 118 1.90 -11.58 -1.79
C SER A 118 3.10 -11.57 -0.85
N ARG A 119 3.47 -10.41 -0.30
CA ARG A 119 4.54 -10.31 0.69
C ARG A 119 4.23 -11.14 1.94
N VAL A 120 3.04 -10.97 2.52
CA VAL A 120 2.62 -11.72 3.73
C VAL A 120 2.56 -13.22 3.44
N TYR A 121 2.11 -13.61 2.24
CA TYR A 121 2.11 -15.00 1.80
C TYR A 121 3.51 -15.59 1.78
N ILE A 122 4.47 -14.90 1.17
CA ILE A 122 5.86 -15.34 1.11
C ILE A 122 6.44 -15.45 2.52
N GLU A 123 6.18 -14.47 3.39
CA GLU A 123 6.69 -14.43 4.76
C GLU A 123 6.16 -15.58 5.64
N ILE A 124 4.91 -16.02 5.43
CA ILE A 124 4.29 -17.11 6.19
C ILE A 124 4.69 -18.50 5.67
N PHE A 125 4.76 -18.69 4.35
CA PHE A 125 4.87 -19.99 3.72
C PHE A 125 6.29 -20.36 3.25
N TYR A 126 7.15 -19.36 3.02
CA TYR A 126 8.51 -19.59 2.57
C TYR A 126 9.51 -19.20 3.66
N ASP A 127 10.55 -20.03 3.81
CA ASP A 127 11.58 -19.79 4.81
C ASP A 127 12.41 -18.53 4.50
N ILE A 128 12.96 -17.90 5.52
CA ILE A 128 13.66 -16.60 5.52
C ILE A 128 14.83 -16.50 4.51
N THR A 129 15.24 -17.61 3.90
CA THR A 129 16.26 -17.65 2.84
C THR A 129 15.91 -16.78 1.61
N GLN A 130 14.64 -16.35 1.46
CA GLN A 130 14.19 -15.45 0.40
C GLN A 130 14.06 -13.97 0.85
N GLY A 131 14.84 -13.54 1.83
CA GLY A 131 14.83 -12.17 2.35
C GLY A 131 14.93 -11.08 1.27
N SER A 132 15.64 -11.36 0.18
CA SER A 132 15.76 -10.44 -0.95
C SER A 132 14.42 -10.15 -1.64
N VAL A 133 13.57 -11.17 -1.85
CA VAL A 133 12.26 -11.01 -2.51
C VAL A 133 11.32 -10.19 -1.63
N ILE A 134 11.30 -10.46 -0.32
CA ILE A 134 10.48 -9.72 0.65
C ILE A 134 10.90 -8.25 0.69
N SER A 135 12.22 -7.98 0.66
CA SER A 135 12.76 -6.62 0.62
C SER A 135 12.39 -5.89 -0.67
N ILE A 136 12.49 -6.53 -1.83
CA ILE A 136 12.10 -5.97 -3.13
C ILE A 136 10.61 -5.59 -3.13
N LEU A 137 9.72 -6.47 -2.64
CA LEU A 137 8.29 -6.18 -2.54
C LEU A 137 8.00 -5.03 -1.56
N LEU A 138 8.70 -4.96 -0.43
CA LEU A 138 8.53 -3.87 0.53
C LEU A 138 8.95 -2.53 -0.05
N ILE A 139 10.07 -2.50 -0.76
CA ILE A 139 10.59 -1.29 -1.41
C ILE A 139 9.71 -0.84 -2.57
N PHE A 140 9.19 -1.78 -3.37
CA PHE A 140 8.17 -1.50 -4.38
C PHE A 140 6.93 -0.84 -3.77
N LEU A 141 6.40 -1.41 -2.67
CA LEU A 141 5.27 -0.83 -1.93
C LEU A 141 5.57 0.57 -1.40
N THR A 142 6.80 0.80 -0.93
CA THR A 142 7.25 2.11 -0.45
C THR A 142 7.24 3.14 -1.58
N GLY A 143 7.78 2.80 -2.75
CA GLY A 143 7.73 3.65 -3.94
C GLY A 143 6.30 3.99 -4.35
N LEU A 144 5.42 3.01 -4.33
CA LEU A 144 4.00 3.16 -4.67
C LEU A 144 3.25 4.08 -3.70
N ILE A 145 3.51 3.97 -2.38
CA ILE A 145 2.89 4.82 -1.35
C ILE A 145 3.41 6.25 -1.42
N ILE A 146 4.72 6.45 -1.63
CA ILE A 146 5.31 7.78 -1.77
C ILE A 146 4.74 8.48 -3.00
N GLY A 147 4.69 7.80 -4.14
CA GLY A 147 4.13 8.35 -5.36
C GLY A 147 2.63 8.65 -5.22
N GLU A 148 1.85 7.80 -4.55
CA GLU A 148 0.45 8.07 -4.26
C GLU A 148 0.26 9.29 -3.36
N ALA A 149 1.05 9.43 -2.30
CA ALA A 149 1.00 10.58 -1.40
C ALA A 149 1.29 11.89 -2.15
N PHE A 150 2.26 11.87 -3.06
CA PHE A 150 2.60 13.00 -3.93
C PHE A 150 1.44 13.36 -4.87
N GLN A 151 0.81 12.37 -5.51
CA GLN A 151 -0.37 12.58 -6.36
C GLN A 151 -1.55 13.17 -5.59
N ILE A 152 -1.83 12.68 -4.39
CA ILE A 152 -2.89 13.23 -3.55
C ILE A 152 -2.60 14.70 -3.20
N ALA A 153 -1.35 15.05 -2.90
CA ALA A 153 -0.97 16.43 -2.61
C ALA A 153 -1.15 17.36 -3.82
N ILE A 154 -0.77 16.92 -5.03
CA ILE A 154 -0.96 17.68 -6.28
C ILE A 154 -2.46 17.85 -6.56
N GLN A 155 -3.23 16.77 -6.55
CA GLN A 155 -4.66 16.82 -6.85
C GLN A 155 -5.44 17.68 -5.84
N LYS A 156 -5.02 17.70 -4.57
CA LYS A 156 -5.56 18.61 -3.57
C LYS A 156 -5.33 20.07 -3.96
N ARG A 157 -4.12 20.42 -4.36
CA ARG A 157 -3.80 21.80 -4.81
C ARG A 157 -4.67 22.23 -5.99
N LEU A 158 -4.81 21.36 -7.00
CA LEU A 158 -5.64 21.62 -8.17
C LEU A 158 -7.11 21.80 -7.81
N TYR A 159 -7.62 21.00 -6.88
CA TYR A 159 -8.98 21.13 -6.38
C TYR A 159 -9.21 22.44 -5.61
N GLU A 160 -8.25 22.85 -4.77
CA GLU A 160 -8.34 24.11 -4.02
C GLU A 160 -8.30 25.35 -4.94
N SER A 161 -7.47 25.32 -6.00
CA SER A 161 -7.42 26.41 -6.98
C SER A 161 -8.71 26.50 -7.79
N SER A 162 -9.27 25.38 -8.24
CA SER A 162 -10.54 25.40 -9.00
C SER A 162 -11.74 25.87 -8.16
N VAL A 163 -11.77 25.56 -6.86
CA VAL A 163 -12.82 26.06 -5.95
C VAL A 163 -12.66 27.55 -5.67
N ALA A 164 -11.41 28.04 -5.60
CA ALA A 164 -11.12 29.47 -5.39
C ALA A 164 -11.52 30.34 -6.61
N GLU A 165 -11.42 29.80 -7.82
CA GLU A 165 -11.85 30.50 -9.06
C GLU A 165 -13.37 30.62 -9.18
N VAL A 166 -14.13 29.64 -8.69
CA VAL A 166 -15.60 29.60 -8.81
C VAL A 166 -16.31 30.42 -7.71
N MET A 167 -15.66 30.58 -6.55
CA MET A 167 -16.29 31.30 -5.41
C MET A 167 -16.51 32.82 -5.64
N PRO A 168 -15.63 33.59 -6.30
CA PRO A 168 -15.90 35.01 -6.52
C PRO A 168 -17.13 35.29 -7.40
N GLU A 169 -17.41 34.43 -8.39
CA GLU A 169 -18.61 34.62 -9.27
C GLU A 169 -19.95 34.43 -8.55
N ILE A 170 -19.99 33.74 -7.40
CA ILE A 170 -21.22 33.49 -6.64
C ILE A 170 -21.50 34.63 -5.66
N GLN A 171 -20.49 35.44 -5.29
CA GLN A 171 -20.69 36.61 -4.40
C GLN A 171 -21.10 37.91 -5.14
N GLU A 172 -20.96 37.93 -6.45
CA GLU A 172 -21.39 39.11 -7.27
C GLU A 172 -22.82 39.01 -7.84
N LYS A 173 -23.56 37.95 -7.58
CA LYS A 173 -24.96 37.74 -7.96
C LYS A 173 -25.87 37.73 -6.75
#